data_076aee8dca19c4e41d07eedb35cd394b
#
_entry.id   076aee8dca19c4e41d07eedb35cd394b
#
_cell.length_a   1.000
_cell.length_b   1.000
_cell.length_c   1.000
_cell.angle_alpha   90.00
_cell.angle_beta   90.00
_cell.angle_gamma   90.00
#
_symmetry.space_group_name_H-M   'P 1'
#
loop_
_entity.id
_entity.type
_entity.pdbx_description
1 polymer ?
#
loop_
_entity_poly.entity_id
_entity_poly.type
_entity_poly.pdbx_seq_one_letter_code
_entity_poly.pdbx_strand_id
1 'polypeptide(L)'
;VHVVRLGSDLTLVAIAGEVVVDYALRLKRELAGPAAVWIAGYSNEVFGYLPSRRVLAEGGYEAVGANTRLLIHPGPFGADAEDRVVAQARTLLHSLQP
;
A
#
# COMPACT_ATOMS: atom_id res chain seq x y z
N VAL A 1 -5.93 3.70 -3.44
CA VAL A 1 -5.13 2.83 -4.31
C VAL A 1 -5.55 3.04 -5.73
N HIS A 2 -4.60 3.19 -6.63
CA HIS A 2 -4.80 3.21 -8.08
C HIS A 2 -3.91 2.16 -8.72
N VAL A 3 -4.40 1.53 -9.78
CA VAL A 3 -3.61 0.58 -10.58
C VAL A 3 -3.64 1.03 -12.03
N VAL A 4 -2.46 1.14 -12.64
CA VAL A 4 -2.31 1.55 -14.03
C VAL A 4 -1.46 0.52 -14.76
N ARG A 5 -1.90 0.09 -15.92
CA ARG A 5 -1.08 -0.74 -16.82
C ARG A 5 -0.48 0.13 -17.91
N LEU A 6 0.82 0.04 -18.08
CA LEU A 6 1.58 0.69 -19.13
C LEU A 6 2.03 -0.37 -20.14
N GLY A 7 1.19 -0.60 -21.14
CA GLY A 7 1.37 -1.69 -22.09
C GLY A 7 1.27 -3.07 -21.43
N SER A 8 2.04 -4.01 -21.96
CA SER A 8 2.15 -5.38 -21.42
C SER A 8 3.21 -5.54 -20.32
N ASP A 9 4.08 -4.54 -20.14
CA ASP A 9 5.37 -4.72 -19.48
C ASP A 9 5.42 -4.16 -18.07
N LEU A 10 4.52 -3.21 -17.72
CA LEU A 10 4.56 -2.57 -16.42
C LEU A 10 3.16 -2.39 -15.82
N THR A 11 3.03 -2.80 -14.57
CA THR A 11 1.90 -2.48 -13.69
C THR A 11 2.37 -1.54 -12.59
N LEU A 12 1.81 -0.34 -12.55
CA LEU A 12 2.03 0.63 -11.48
C LEU A 12 0.90 0.51 -10.46
N VAL A 13 1.25 0.33 -9.19
CA VAL A 13 0.33 0.39 -8.06
C VAL A 13 0.66 1.63 -7.24
N ALA A 14 -0.20 2.63 -7.30
CA ALA A 14 -0.05 3.89 -6.59
C ALA A 14 -0.89 3.88 -5.31
N ILE A 15 -0.26 4.17 -4.18
CA ILE A 15 -0.86 4.10 -2.85
C ILE A 15 -0.66 5.44 -2.14
N ALA A 16 -1.72 5.96 -1.56
CA ALA A 16 -1.67 7.17 -0.74
C ALA A 16 -0.91 6.91 0.58
N GLY A 17 -0.35 7.97 1.15
CA GLY A 17 0.41 7.92 2.39
C GLY A 17 1.87 7.51 2.24
N GLU A 18 2.58 7.55 3.33
CA GLU A 18 3.96 7.07 3.44
C GLU A 18 3.97 5.55 3.70
N VAL A 19 4.09 4.80 2.63
CA VAL A 19 3.88 3.35 2.61
C VAL A 19 5.15 2.63 3.03
N VAL A 20 5.08 1.78 4.07
CA VAL A 20 6.24 0.97 4.49
C VAL A 20 6.59 -0.08 3.44
N VAL A 21 7.86 -0.49 3.41
CA VAL A 21 8.41 -1.40 2.38
C VAL A 21 7.68 -2.73 2.26
N ASP A 22 7.05 -3.21 3.31
CA ASP A 22 6.31 -4.47 3.34
C ASP A 22 5.26 -4.56 2.24
N TYR A 23 4.59 -3.44 1.92
CA TYR A 23 3.63 -3.38 0.82
C TYR A 23 4.27 -3.66 -0.53
N ALA A 24 5.44 -3.06 -0.78
CA ALA A 24 6.16 -3.29 -2.04
C ALA A 24 6.59 -4.76 -2.17
N LEU A 25 7.12 -5.34 -1.10
CA LEU A 25 7.55 -6.74 -1.08
C LEU A 25 6.37 -7.69 -1.31
N ARG A 26 5.27 -7.44 -0.62
CA ARG A 26 4.06 -8.26 -0.72
C ARG A 26 3.39 -8.15 -2.09
N LEU A 27 3.13 -6.92 -2.56
CA LEU A 27 2.46 -6.69 -3.83
C LEU A 27 3.27 -7.21 -5.02
N LYS A 28 4.60 -7.03 -5.02
CA LYS A 28 5.45 -7.59 -6.07
C LYS A 28 5.37 -9.11 -6.12
N ARG A 29 5.29 -9.77 -4.96
CA ARG A 29 5.14 -11.23 -4.89
C ARG A 29 3.74 -11.69 -5.31
N GLU A 30 2.69 -11.03 -4.81
CA GLU A 30 1.30 -11.47 -5.02
C GLU A 30 0.72 -11.08 -6.39
N LEU A 31 1.25 -10.02 -7.00
CA LEU A 31 0.87 -9.58 -8.35
C LEU A 31 1.88 -10.01 -9.41
N ALA A 32 2.81 -10.90 -9.05
CA ALA A 32 3.81 -11.41 -9.98
C ALA A 32 3.16 -12.00 -11.24
N GLY A 33 3.71 -11.65 -12.39
CA GLY A 33 3.23 -12.07 -13.71
C GLY A 33 4.20 -11.65 -14.79
N PRO A 34 3.79 -11.64 -16.07
CA PRO A 34 4.67 -11.20 -17.16
C PRO A 34 5.08 -9.73 -17.07
N ALA A 35 4.23 -8.87 -16.50
CA ALA A 35 4.53 -7.46 -16.32
C ALA A 35 5.30 -7.23 -15.01
N ALA A 36 6.29 -6.33 -15.05
CA ALA A 36 6.94 -5.83 -13.84
C ALA A 36 5.94 -5.07 -12.96
N VAL A 37 6.07 -5.17 -11.64
CA VAL A 37 5.21 -4.46 -10.68
C VAL A 37 6.01 -3.36 -9.99
N TRP A 38 5.56 -2.14 -10.13
CA TRP A 38 6.13 -0.97 -9.47
C TRP A 38 5.14 -0.39 -8.46
N ILE A 39 5.62 -0.19 -7.23
CA ILE A 39 4.82 0.39 -6.15
C ILE A 39 5.27 1.83 -5.92
N ALA A 40 4.32 2.77 -5.96
CA ALA A 40 4.55 4.18 -5.69
C ALA A 40 3.74 4.60 -4.45
N GLY A 41 4.43 4.92 -3.36
CA GLY A 41 3.85 5.61 -2.22
C GLY A 41 3.66 7.11 -2.49
N TYR A 42 3.17 7.86 -1.51
CA TYR A 42 2.93 9.31 -1.59
C TYR A 42 2.03 9.74 -2.76
N SER A 43 1.20 8.86 -3.24
CA SER A 43 0.40 9.10 -4.44
C SER A 43 -0.95 9.73 -4.10
N ASN A 44 -1.21 10.91 -4.68
CA ASN A 44 -2.41 11.75 -4.52
C ASN A 44 -2.54 12.40 -3.15
N GLU A 45 -2.44 11.66 -2.07
CA GLU A 45 -2.59 12.17 -0.71
C GLU A 45 -1.56 11.57 0.23
N VAL A 46 -1.07 12.37 1.16
CA VAL A 46 -0.17 11.91 2.23
C VAL A 46 -0.82 12.21 3.57
N PHE A 47 -1.50 11.23 4.12
CA PHE A 47 -2.19 11.32 5.41
C PHE A 47 -1.28 10.91 6.59
N GLY A 48 -0.04 10.49 6.33
CA GLY A 48 0.90 9.94 7.29
C GLY A 48 1.40 8.56 6.86
N TYR A 49 1.95 7.80 7.80
CA TYR A 49 2.41 6.44 7.53
C TYR A 49 1.25 5.46 7.29
N LEU A 50 1.46 4.55 6.35
CA LEU A 50 0.62 3.39 6.15
C LEU A 50 1.41 2.15 6.58
N PRO A 51 1.22 1.68 7.83
CA PRO A 51 1.96 0.56 8.38
C PRO A 51 1.43 -0.78 7.83
N SER A 52 2.31 -1.76 7.79
CA SER A 52 1.93 -3.16 7.57
C SER A 52 1.45 -3.82 8.87
N ARG A 53 0.89 -5.02 8.75
CA ARG A 53 0.53 -5.84 9.91
C ARG A 53 1.73 -6.09 10.83
N ARG A 54 2.90 -6.38 10.24
CA ARG A 54 4.15 -6.60 10.99
C ARG A 54 4.55 -5.34 11.75
N VAL A 55 4.57 -4.19 11.08
CA VAL A 55 4.93 -2.89 11.70
C VAL A 55 3.96 -2.53 12.82
N LEU A 56 2.67 -2.75 12.63
CA LEU A 56 1.67 -2.54 13.70
C LEU A 56 1.92 -3.41 14.92
N ALA A 57 2.30 -4.69 14.72
CA ALA A 57 2.58 -5.61 15.82
C ALA A 57 3.89 -5.26 16.56
N GLU A 58 4.90 -4.78 15.84
CA GLU A 58 6.17 -4.34 16.43
C GLU A 58 6.05 -3.01 17.17
N GLY A 59 5.11 -2.15 16.77
CA GLY A 59 4.96 -0.81 17.30
C GLY A 59 5.99 0.16 16.74
N GLY A 60 6.18 1.28 17.44
CA GLY A 60 7.16 2.29 17.05
C GLY A 60 6.56 3.47 16.30
N TYR A 61 7.44 4.24 15.65
CA TYR A 61 7.08 5.51 15.05
C TYR A 61 6.11 5.37 13.88
N GLU A 62 6.38 4.45 12.95
CA GLU A 62 5.57 4.24 11.75
C GLU A 62 4.22 3.57 12.06
N ALA A 63 4.14 2.83 13.16
CA ALA A 63 2.91 2.18 13.58
C ALA A 63 1.93 3.14 14.26
N VAL A 64 2.41 3.91 15.20
CA VAL A 64 1.60 4.71 16.13
C VAL A 64 2.09 6.15 16.26
N GLY A 65 3.40 6.35 16.47
CA GLY A 65 3.96 7.61 16.92
C GLY A 65 3.73 8.77 15.96
N ALA A 66 3.94 8.57 14.66
CA ALA A 66 3.76 9.61 13.65
C ALA A 66 2.31 10.04 13.53
N ASN A 67 1.40 9.10 13.46
CA ASN A 67 -0.02 9.35 13.20
C ASN A 67 -0.71 10.02 14.39
N THR A 68 -0.35 9.65 15.61
CA THR A 68 -0.89 10.28 16.83
C THR A 68 -0.36 11.69 17.06
N ARG A 69 0.91 11.95 16.72
CA ARG A 69 1.53 13.27 16.91
C ARG A 69 1.00 14.31 15.90
N LEU A 70 0.71 13.88 14.70
CA LEU A 70 0.25 14.78 13.64
C LEU A 70 -1.27 15.02 13.67
N LEU A 71 -2.01 14.34 14.54
CA LEU A 71 -3.47 14.46 14.69
C LEU A 71 -4.24 14.31 13.37
N ILE A 72 -3.65 13.61 12.40
CA ILE A 72 -4.23 13.45 11.06
C ILE A 72 -5.40 12.45 11.10
N HIS A 73 -5.31 11.49 11.99
CA HIS A 73 -6.39 10.54 12.26
C HIS A 73 -6.35 10.06 13.73
N PRO A 74 -7.48 9.58 14.26
CA PRO A 74 -7.68 9.43 15.71
C PRO A 74 -6.93 8.27 16.37
N GLY A 75 -6.14 7.52 15.65
CA GLY A 75 -5.39 6.41 16.23
C GLY A 75 -4.66 5.55 15.21
N PRO A 76 -4.08 4.44 15.64
CA PRO A 76 -3.42 3.51 14.73
C PRO A 76 -4.41 2.85 13.78
N PHE A 77 -3.91 2.41 12.62
CA PHE A 77 -4.69 1.61 11.69
C PHE A 77 -5.11 0.27 12.31
N GLY A 78 -6.25 -0.26 11.87
CA GLY A 78 -6.66 -1.62 12.19
C GLY A 78 -5.68 -2.67 11.63
N ALA A 79 -5.61 -3.82 12.28
CA ALA A 79 -4.69 -4.91 11.91
C ALA A 79 -4.94 -5.46 10.50
N ASP A 80 -6.10 -5.21 9.92
CA ASP A 80 -6.51 -5.63 8.57
C ASP A 80 -6.17 -4.62 7.45
N ALA A 81 -5.58 -3.47 7.79
CA ALA A 81 -5.32 -2.40 6.82
C ALA A 81 -4.48 -2.88 5.64
N GLU A 82 -3.41 -3.63 5.90
CA GLU A 82 -2.55 -4.18 4.85
C GLU A 82 -3.32 -5.13 3.93
N ASP A 83 -4.09 -6.05 4.49
CA ASP A 83 -4.87 -7.02 3.70
C ASP A 83 -5.91 -6.31 2.82
N ARG A 84 -6.55 -5.27 3.33
CA ARG A 84 -7.53 -4.47 2.58
C ARG A 84 -6.88 -3.73 1.42
N VAL A 85 -5.73 -3.10 1.63
CA VAL A 85 -5.00 -2.39 0.57
C VAL A 85 -4.55 -3.37 -0.52
N VAL A 86 -3.98 -4.50 -0.13
CA VAL A 86 -3.53 -5.54 -1.07
C VAL A 86 -4.70 -6.15 -1.85
N ALA A 87 -5.81 -6.45 -1.17
CA ALA A 87 -7.02 -6.95 -1.83
C ALA A 87 -7.58 -5.95 -2.84
N GLN A 88 -7.60 -4.66 -2.50
CA GLN A 88 -8.05 -3.61 -3.42
C GLN A 88 -7.15 -3.50 -4.65
N ALA A 89 -5.82 -3.52 -4.48
CA ALA A 89 -4.89 -3.50 -5.59
C ALA A 89 -5.10 -4.69 -6.53
N ARG A 90 -5.32 -5.88 -5.98
CA ARG A 90 -5.61 -7.09 -6.73
C ARG A 90 -6.93 -6.97 -7.53
N THR A 91 -7.98 -6.49 -6.89
CA THR A 91 -9.29 -6.29 -7.54
C THR A 91 -9.18 -5.31 -8.71
N LEU A 92 -8.48 -4.18 -8.49
CA LEU A 92 -8.28 -3.18 -9.55
C LEU A 92 -7.45 -3.75 -10.71
N LEU A 93 -6.38 -4.48 -10.44
CA LEU A 93 -5.59 -5.11 -11.49
C LEU A 93 -6.42 -6.11 -12.29
N HIS A 94 -7.23 -6.92 -11.61
CA HIS A 94 -8.10 -7.89 -12.27
C HIS A 94 -9.14 -7.21 -13.18
N SER A 95 -9.68 -6.06 -12.77
CA SER A 95 -10.64 -5.30 -13.58
C SER A 95 -10.04 -4.69 -14.86
N LEU A 96 -8.71 -4.61 -14.96
CA LEU A 96 -8.01 -4.14 -16.15
C LEU A 96 -7.68 -5.26 -17.15
N GLN A 97 -7.98 -6.49 -16.81
CA GLN A 97 -7.81 -7.62 -17.72
C GLN A 97 -9.00 -7.67 -18.69
N PRO A 98 -8.74 -7.86 -20.00
CA PRO A 98 -9.81 -7.97 -20.97
C PRO A 98 -10.67 -9.21 -20.78
#